data_8b7c1b4c9cf11f53dac1ac59f3cfa332
#
_entry.id   8b7c1b4c9cf11f53dac1ac59f3cfa332
#
_cell.length_a   1.000
_cell.length_b   1.000
_cell.length_c   1.000
_cell.angle_alpha   90.00
_cell.angle_beta   90.00
_cell.angle_gamma   90.00
#
_symmetry.space_group_name_H-M   'P 1'
#
loop_
_entity.id
_entity.type
_entity.pdbx_description
1 polymer ?
#
loop_
_entity_poly.entity_id
_entity_poly.type
_entity_poly.pdbx_seq_one_letter_code
_entity_poly.pdbx_strand_id
1 'polypeptide(L)'
;MKHIYTNKDATGKIVLLKNETLFERYYKSECKDYTIVWNNGNKQTVHIDEVDYEIAAGCILPIMMSQSFRFERPEDIVAWQFNKEFYCIVNHDAEVGCVGFVFYGPSPTMFIQLDAAYIETMERLIALFEEEFTSEEDIKEEMLRMLLVRLIIQITRLAKKQYLGSEEVIEEKFNLVRQYNLLVEIHYCNAHQVQFYAGLLNKSPKTISNTFSLYSKKTPLQVIQERIILEAKRLLYYTDKSIKEIAHHLGFEDTAHFSKFFKNCTSQNPSDLKKVVYNNN
;
A
#
# COMPACT_ATOMS: atom_id res chain seq x y z
N MET A 1 4.74 14.91 -17.23
CA MET A 1 5.69 14.00 -17.89
C MET A 1 5.52 12.60 -17.31
N LYS A 2 5.38 11.59 -18.16
CA LYS A 2 5.09 10.22 -17.73
C LYS A 2 6.02 9.26 -18.43
N HIS A 3 6.82 8.53 -17.66
CA HIS A 3 7.67 7.44 -18.15
C HIS A 3 7.05 6.11 -17.71
N ILE A 4 7.00 5.14 -18.63
CA ILE A 4 6.43 3.82 -18.36
C ILE A 4 7.42 2.77 -18.84
N TYR A 5 7.70 1.80 -18.00
CA TYR A 5 8.35 0.56 -18.37
C TYR A 5 7.41 -0.61 -18.06
N THR A 6 7.34 -1.53 -18.99
CA THR A 6 6.64 -2.81 -18.85
C THR A 6 7.56 -3.91 -19.31
N ASN A 7 7.67 -4.99 -18.55
CA ASN A 7 8.53 -6.12 -18.87
C ASN A 7 8.04 -6.87 -20.14
N LYS A 8 8.86 -7.78 -20.67
CA LYS A 8 8.58 -8.51 -21.91
C LYS A 8 7.26 -9.28 -21.89
N ASP A 9 6.85 -9.78 -20.72
CA ASP A 9 5.61 -10.55 -20.54
C ASP A 9 4.38 -9.65 -20.27
N ALA A 10 4.57 -8.33 -20.30
CA ALA A 10 3.56 -7.31 -20.01
C ALA A 10 2.87 -7.44 -18.62
N THR A 11 3.50 -8.16 -17.69
CA THR A 11 3.00 -8.38 -16.35
C THR A 11 3.57 -7.38 -15.33
N GLY A 12 4.90 -7.18 -15.35
CA GLY A 12 5.59 -6.26 -14.46
C GLY A 12 5.63 -4.84 -15.03
N LYS A 13 5.26 -3.85 -14.20
CA LYS A 13 5.18 -2.45 -14.62
C LYS A 13 5.74 -1.51 -13.55
N ILE A 14 6.53 -0.52 -14.00
CA ILE A 14 6.90 0.65 -13.20
C ILE A 14 6.65 1.93 -14.00
N VAL A 15 6.17 2.97 -13.31
CA VAL A 15 5.84 4.26 -13.89
C VAL A 15 6.45 5.36 -13.03
N LEU A 16 7.10 6.34 -13.66
CA LEU A 16 7.46 7.63 -13.04
C LEU A 16 6.55 8.72 -13.61
N LEU A 17 5.85 9.41 -12.71
CA LEU A 17 4.96 10.53 -13.01
C LEU A 17 5.55 11.81 -12.43
N LYS A 18 5.56 12.89 -13.23
CA LYS A 18 6.05 14.19 -12.82
C LYS A 18 5.23 15.28 -13.50
N ASN A 19 4.71 16.21 -12.73
CA ASN A 19 3.92 17.33 -13.21
C ASN A 19 2.68 16.89 -14.03
N GLU A 20 2.00 15.84 -13.57
CA GLU A 20 0.77 15.37 -14.21
C GLU A 20 -0.44 16.06 -13.59
N THR A 21 -1.29 16.62 -14.44
CA THR A 21 -2.50 17.35 -14.00
C THR A 21 -3.66 16.43 -13.59
N LEU A 22 -3.59 15.16 -13.95
CA LEU A 22 -4.59 14.14 -13.62
C LEU A 22 -3.89 12.95 -12.96
N PHE A 23 -3.50 13.11 -11.71
CA PHE A 23 -2.94 12.05 -10.90
C PHE A 23 -3.85 11.75 -9.73
N GLU A 24 -4.76 10.81 -9.96
CA GLU A 24 -5.74 10.37 -8.99
C GLU A 24 -6.04 8.89 -9.18
N ARG A 25 -6.49 8.24 -8.14
CA ARG A 25 -6.98 6.87 -8.17
C ARG A 25 -8.32 6.82 -7.46
N TYR A 26 -9.35 6.50 -8.20
CA TYR A 26 -10.68 6.21 -7.66
C TYR A 26 -10.81 4.72 -7.33
N TYR A 27 -11.78 4.37 -6.48
CA TYR A 27 -12.17 2.98 -6.23
C TYR A 27 -12.50 2.20 -7.51
N LYS A 28 -12.86 2.89 -8.58
CA LYS A 28 -13.17 2.33 -9.90
C LYS A 28 -11.93 2.00 -10.74
N SER A 29 -10.71 2.29 -10.30
CA SER A 29 -9.52 2.00 -11.10
C SER A 29 -9.05 0.57 -10.84
N GLU A 30 -8.80 -0.20 -11.90
CA GLU A 30 -8.21 -1.54 -11.84
C GLU A 30 -6.74 -1.51 -11.39
N CYS A 31 -6.22 -0.33 -11.08
CA CYS A 31 -4.81 -0.13 -10.75
C CYS A 31 -4.46 -0.83 -9.44
N LYS A 32 -3.59 -1.83 -9.53
CA LYS A 32 -3.03 -2.62 -8.43
C LYS A 32 -1.59 -2.20 -8.10
N ASP A 33 -1.25 -0.93 -8.33
CA ASP A 33 0.10 -0.46 -8.18
C ASP A 33 0.31 0.11 -6.77
N TYR A 34 1.42 -0.25 -6.13
CA TYR A 34 1.97 0.54 -5.03
C TYR A 34 2.34 1.92 -5.58
N THR A 35 2.14 2.93 -4.78
CA THR A 35 2.48 4.29 -5.18
C THR A 35 3.33 4.95 -4.10
N ILE A 36 4.47 5.49 -4.48
CA ILE A 36 5.27 6.36 -3.62
C ILE A 36 5.13 7.76 -4.18
N VAL A 37 4.60 8.67 -3.38
CA VAL A 37 4.37 10.06 -3.76
C VAL A 37 5.38 10.95 -3.05
N TRP A 38 5.92 11.91 -3.75
CA TRP A 38 6.67 13.04 -3.20
C TRP A 38 5.95 14.34 -3.54
N ASN A 39 5.49 15.07 -2.54
CA ASN A 39 4.98 16.43 -2.72
C ASN A 39 6.16 17.40 -2.85
N ASN A 40 6.53 17.72 -4.10
CA ASN A 40 7.63 18.62 -4.43
C ASN A 40 7.20 20.10 -4.51
N GLY A 41 5.92 20.38 -4.29
CA GLY A 41 5.36 21.74 -4.27
C GLY A 41 5.06 22.24 -2.86
N ASN A 42 4.05 23.09 -2.75
CA ASN A 42 3.59 23.60 -1.48
C ASN A 42 2.74 22.60 -0.70
N LYS A 43 2.50 22.90 0.60
CA LYS A 43 1.54 22.15 1.42
C LYS A 43 0.18 22.12 0.72
N GLN A 44 -0.45 20.95 0.63
CA GLN A 44 -1.74 20.74 -0.01
C GLN A 44 -2.58 19.66 0.70
N THR A 45 -3.83 19.53 0.29
CA THR A 45 -4.71 18.44 0.75
C THR A 45 -4.57 17.22 -0.16
N VAL A 46 -4.54 16.04 0.45
CA VAL A 46 -4.71 14.76 -0.23
C VAL A 46 -5.90 14.01 0.37
N HIS A 47 -6.80 13.54 -0.48
CA HIS A 47 -7.94 12.69 -0.10
C HIS A 47 -7.51 11.23 -0.25
N ILE A 48 -7.57 10.44 0.82
CA ILE A 48 -7.24 8.99 0.80
C ILE A 48 -8.41 8.24 1.44
N ASP A 49 -9.05 7.35 0.69
CA ASP A 49 -10.16 6.52 1.17
C ASP A 49 -11.24 7.34 1.92
N GLU A 50 -11.66 8.45 1.32
CA GLU A 50 -12.68 9.38 1.87
C GLU A 50 -12.23 10.18 3.12
N VAL A 51 -10.93 10.14 3.47
CA VAL A 51 -10.36 10.92 4.56
C VAL A 51 -9.40 11.98 4.01
N ASP A 52 -9.54 13.21 4.49
CA ASP A 52 -8.68 14.31 4.12
C ASP A 52 -7.46 14.38 5.01
N TYR A 53 -6.30 14.49 4.39
CA TYR A 53 -5.02 14.68 5.05
C TYR A 53 -4.30 15.90 4.48
N GLU A 54 -3.53 16.57 5.31
CA GLU A 54 -2.59 17.60 4.88
C GLU A 54 -1.23 16.95 4.60
N ILE A 55 -0.70 17.15 3.39
CA ILE A 55 0.65 16.76 3.02
C ILE A 55 1.53 18.00 2.90
N ALA A 56 2.59 18.08 3.71
CA ALA A 56 3.52 19.21 3.71
C ALA A 56 4.40 19.22 2.44
N ALA A 57 5.00 20.39 2.17
CA ALA A 57 6.06 20.50 1.17
C ALA A 57 7.23 19.58 1.51
N GLY A 58 7.82 18.93 0.51
CA GLY A 58 8.94 18.01 0.69
C GLY A 58 8.59 16.72 1.43
N CYS A 59 7.32 16.35 1.51
CA CYS A 59 6.87 15.15 2.21
C CYS A 59 6.68 13.98 1.24
N ILE A 60 7.11 12.78 1.65
CA ILE A 60 6.84 11.52 0.96
C ILE A 60 5.64 10.81 1.61
N LEU A 61 4.79 10.23 0.77
CA LEU A 61 3.60 9.49 1.14
C LEU A 61 3.53 8.16 0.37
N PRO A 62 3.81 7.02 1.01
CA PRO A 62 3.51 5.70 0.44
C PRO A 62 2.01 5.43 0.47
N ILE A 63 1.47 4.96 -0.64
CA ILE A 63 0.04 4.63 -0.81
C ILE A 63 -0.07 3.17 -1.25
N MET A 64 -0.92 2.41 -0.57
CA MET A 64 -1.16 1.00 -0.84
C MET A 64 -1.89 0.78 -2.17
N MET A 65 -1.70 -0.39 -2.78
CA MET A 65 -2.37 -0.80 -4.03
C MET A 65 -3.88 -0.61 -4.05
N SER A 66 -4.51 -0.68 -2.90
CA SER A 66 -5.95 -0.73 -2.73
C SER A 66 -6.55 0.59 -2.27
N GLN A 67 -5.73 1.59 -1.98
CA GLN A 67 -6.21 2.89 -1.53
C GLN A 67 -6.58 3.77 -2.72
N SER A 68 -7.74 4.43 -2.64
CA SER A 68 -8.08 5.54 -3.53
C SER A 68 -7.36 6.80 -3.07
N PHE A 69 -7.01 7.66 -4.00
CA PHE A 69 -6.42 8.96 -3.65
C PHE A 69 -6.71 10.02 -4.71
N ARG A 70 -6.73 11.27 -4.26
CA ARG A 70 -6.80 12.47 -5.10
C ARG A 70 -6.04 13.60 -4.43
N PHE A 71 -5.17 14.28 -5.18
CA PHE A 71 -4.44 15.46 -4.74
C PHE A 71 -5.15 16.73 -5.18
N GLU A 72 -5.10 17.77 -4.36
CA GLU A 72 -5.63 19.10 -4.70
C GLU A 72 -4.83 19.74 -5.84
N ARG A 73 -3.50 19.59 -5.81
CA ARG A 73 -2.58 20.05 -6.86
C ARG A 73 -1.70 18.89 -7.33
N PRO A 74 -2.20 18.03 -8.21
CA PRO A 74 -1.47 16.86 -8.70
C PRO A 74 -0.22 17.23 -9.51
N GLU A 75 -0.15 18.42 -10.08
CA GLU A 75 1.03 18.95 -10.79
C GLU A 75 2.26 19.14 -9.89
N ASP A 76 2.07 19.34 -8.58
CA ASP A 76 3.14 19.43 -7.58
C ASP A 76 3.70 18.05 -7.16
N ILE A 77 3.15 16.98 -7.72
CA ILE A 77 3.47 15.62 -7.31
C ILE A 77 4.46 14.96 -8.25
N VAL A 78 5.46 14.32 -7.65
CA VAL A 78 6.28 13.29 -8.30
C VAL A 78 5.86 11.93 -7.73
N ALA A 79 5.62 10.93 -8.57
CA ALA A 79 5.18 9.64 -8.10
C ALA A 79 5.84 8.48 -8.84
N TRP A 80 6.19 7.44 -8.08
CA TRP A 80 6.57 6.12 -8.60
C TRP A 80 5.42 5.15 -8.34
N GLN A 81 4.92 4.54 -9.42
CA GLN A 81 3.92 3.50 -9.34
C GLN A 81 4.51 2.19 -9.86
N PHE A 82 4.31 1.10 -9.14
CA PHE A 82 4.78 -0.22 -9.54
C PHE A 82 3.84 -1.31 -9.04
N ASN A 83 3.69 -2.37 -9.81
CA ASN A 83 2.90 -3.51 -9.41
C ASN A 83 3.76 -4.60 -8.74
N LYS A 84 3.10 -5.60 -8.15
CA LYS A 84 3.78 -6.70 -7.44
C LYS A 84 4.60 -7.59 -8.38
N GLU A 85 4.23 -7.65 -9.65
CA GLU A 85 4.92 -8.42 -10.67
C GLU A 85 6.26 -7.78 -11.06
N PHE A 86 6.37 -6.45 -10.96
CA PHE A 86 7.63 -5.74 -11.12
C PHE A 86 8.49 -5.84 -9.85
N TYR A 87 7.91 -5.55 -8.69
CA TYR A 87 8.58 -5.64 -7.39
C TYR A 87 7.59 -6.00 -6.26
N CYS A 88 7.71 -7.22 -5.75
CA CYS A 88 6.87 -7.70 -4.66
C CYS A 88 7.45 -7.29 -3.30
N ILE A 89 6.86 -6.27 -2.67
CA ILE A 89 7.26 -5.80 -1.33
C ILE A 89 7.26 -6.93 -0.31
N VAL A 90 6.25 -7.81 -0.35
CA VAL A 90 6.09 -8.91 0.61
C VAL A 90 7.23 -9.92 0.50
N ASN A 91 7.60 -10.31 -0.72
CA ASN A 91 8.64 -11.33 -0.96
C ASN A 91 10.04 -10.80 -0.62
N HIS A 92 10.30 -9.51 -0.88
CA HIS A 92 11.62 -8.90 -0.68
C HIS A 92 11.81 -8.27 0.71
N ASP A 93 10.78 -8.32 1.57
CA ASP A 93 10.87 -7.71 2.90
C ASP A 93 11.95 -8.35 3.79
N ALA A 94 12.12 -9.66 3.71
CA ALA A 94 13.16 -10.38 4.44
C ALA A 94 14.58 -10.16 3.89
N GLU A 95 14.70 -9.97 2.56
CA GLU A 95 15.99 -9.84 1.87
C GLU A 95 16.62 -8.45 2.10
N VAL A 96 15.80 -7.40 2.09
CA VAL A 96 16.26 -6.00 2.17
C VAL A 96 16.05 -5.40 3.58
N GLY A 97 15.59 -6.22 4.53
CA GLY A 97 15.47 -5.85 5.94
C GLY A 97 14.52 -4.67 6.20
N CYS A 98 13.24 -4.84 5.95
CA CYS A 98 12.16 -3.89 6.26
C CYS A 98 11.64 -3.03 5.09
N VAL A 99 11.73 -3.48 3.85
CA VAL A 99 11.13 -2.80 2.69
C VAL A 99 9.63 -2.56 2.89
N GLY A 100 8.95 -3.49 3.56
CA GLY A 100 7.53 -3.36 3.91
C GLY A 100 7.20 -2.34 5.00
N PHE A 101 8.19 -1.75 5.67
CA PHE A 101 7.97 -0.81 6.77
C PHE A 101 7.06 0.36 6.39
N VAL A 102 7.28 0.96 5.23
CA VAL A 102 6.54 2.14 4.78
C VAL A 102 5.13 1.82 4.25
N PHE A 103 4.90 0.57 3.81
CA PHE A 103 3.61 0.13 3.29
C PHE A 103 2.79 -0.66 4.33
N TYR A 104 3.45 -1.53 5.10
CA TYR A 104 2.82 -2.44 6.06
C TYR A 104 3.13 -2.10 7.51
N GLY A 105 3.63 -0.89 7.77
CA GLY A 105 3.90 -0.39 9.11
C GLY A 105 2.63 -0.24 9.97
N PRO A 106 2.78 0.19 11.21
CA PRO A 106 1.65 0.30 12.15
C PRO A 106 0.70 1.47 11.85
N SER A 107 1.14 2.44 11.05
CA SER A 107 0.27 3.53 10.58
C SER A 107 -0.26 3.22 9.18
N PRO A 108 -1.59 3.33 8.95
CA PRO A 108 -2.17 3.09 7.63
C PRO A 108 -1.75 4.16 6.61
N THR A 109 -1.28 5.31 7.07
CA THR A 109 -0.81 6.43 6.26
C THR A 109 0.40 7.03 6.96
N MET A 110 1.54 7.04 6.28
CA MET A 110 2.80 7.55 6.83
C MET A 110 3.24 8.78 6.02
N PHE A 111 3.38 9.92 6.70
CA PHE A 111 3.91 11.15 6.12
C PHE A 111 5.38 11.29 6.53
N ILE A 112 6.29 11.17 5.57
CA ILE A 112 7.73 11.11 5.81
C ILE A 112 8.33 12.42 5.31
N GLN A 113 8.71 13.31 6.24
CA GLN A 113 9.27 14.62 5.91
C GLN A 113 10.73 14.48 5.48
N LEU A 114 11.06 15.05 4.32
CA LEU A 114 12.44 15.17 3.84
C LEU A 114 13.11 16.42 4.43
N ASP A 115 14.37 16.30 4.80
CA ASP A 115 15.26 17.44 4.99
C ASP A 115 15.95 17.83 3.67
N ALA A 116 16.69 18.92 3.68
CA ALA A 116 17.33 19.45 2.48
C ALA A 116 18.30 18.44 1.80
N ALA A 117 19.02 17.63 2.58
CA ALA A 117 19.95 16.64 2.05
C ALA A 117 19.20 15.47 1.37
N TYR A 118 18.05 15.07 1.94
CA TYR A 118 17.19 14.06 1.32
C TYR A 118 16.49 14.57 0.07
N ILE A 119 16.07 15.85 0.04
CA ILE A 119 15.48 16.49 -1.16
C ILE A 119 16.48 16.42 -2.32
N GLU A 120 17.72 16.86 -2.13
CA GLU A 120 18.77 16.77 -3.15
C GLU A 120 19.02 15.32 -3.60
N THR A 121 18.94 14.37 -2.67
CA THR A 121 19.08 12.95 -2.98
C THR A 121 17.92 12.43 -3.83
N MET A 122 16.68 12.88 -3.57
CA MET A 122 15.50 12.52 -4.37
C MET A 122 15.58 13.10 -5.77
N GLU A 123 16.02 14.36 -5.92
CA GLU A 123 16.21 14.98 -7.24
C GLU A 123 17.23 14.21 -8.09
N ARG A 124 18.37 13.83 -7.50
CA ARG A 124 19.35 12.98 -8.19
C ARG A 124 18.79 11.61 -8.57
N LEU A 125 17.99 11.03 -7.70
CA LEU A 125 17.37 9.72 -7.98
C LEU A 125 16.35 9.81 -9.10
N ILE A 126 15.56 10.89 -9.18
CA ILE A 126 14.66 11.14 -10.32
C ILE A 126 15.45 11.21 -11.63
N ALA A 127 16.55 11.97 -11.65
CA ALA A 127 17.39 12.08 -12.86
C ALA A 127 17.91 10.72 -13.33
N LEU A 128 18.35 9.85 -12.40
CA LEU A 128 18.76 8.48 -12.71
C LEU A 128 17.61 7.62 -13.25
N PHE A 129 16.40 7.76 -12.72
CA PHE A 129 15.23 7.09 -13.26
C PHE A 129 14.89 7.58 -14.68
N GLU A 130 14.91 8.92 -14.90
CA GLU A 130 14.64 9.51 -16.21
C GLU A 130 15.65 9.03 -17.26
N GLU A 131 16.94 8.97 -16.91
CA GLU A 131 18.01 8.41 -17.74
C GLU A 131 17.73 6.95 -18.08
N GLU A 132 17.46 6.13 -17.06
CA GLU A 132 17.21 4.70 -17.26
C GLU A 132 15.93 4.42 -18.06
N PHE A 133 14.86 5.20 -17.87
CA PHE A 133 13.64 5.05 -18.67
C PHE A 133 13.86 5.31 -20.17
N THR A 134 14.87 6.10 -20.54
CA THR A 134 15.24 6.39 -21.94
C THR A 134 16.30 5.44 -22.48
N SER A 135 16.97 4.65 -21.64
CA SER A 135 17.96 3.66 -22.04
C SER A 135 17.34 2.59 -22.95
N GLU A 136 18.12 2.06 -23.89
CA GLU A 136 17.76 0.92 -24.76
C GLU A 136 18.50 -0.37 -24.36
N GLU A 137 19.18 -0.37 -23.21
CA GLU A 137 19.97 -1.49 -22.73
C GLU A 137 19.10 -2.69 -22.32
N ASP A 138 19.60 -3.90 -22.57
CA ASP A 138 18.87 -5.14 -22.26
C ASP A 138 18.64 -5.35 -20.75
N ILE A 139 19.48 -4.75 -19.91
CA ILE A 139 19.40 -4.86 -18.42
C ILE A 139 18.61 -3.72 -17.76
N LYS A 140 17.88 -2.94 -18.52
CA LYS A 140 17.05 -1.80 -18.05
C LYS A 140 16.09 -2.18 -16.93
N GLU A 141 15.46 -3.35 -17.00
CA GLU A 141 14.55 -3.81 -15.96
C GLU A 141 15.24 -3.92 -14.59
N GLU A 142 16.41 -4.54 -14.58
CA GLU A 142 17.21 -4.73 -13.37
C GLU A 142 17.66 -3.39 -12.78
N MET A 143 18.08 -2.46 -13.63
CA MET A 143 18.48 -1.12 -13.19
C MET A 143 17.31 -0.34 -12.59
N LEU A 144 16.15 -0.33 -13.25
CA LEU A 144 14.94 0.29 -12.71
C LEU A 144 14.52 -0.34 -11.38
N ARG A 145 14.65 -1.67 -11.25
CA ARG A 145 14.36 -2.39 -10.00
C ARG A 145 15.34 -1.98 -8.89
N MET A 146 16.65 -1.89 -9.19
CA MET A 146 17.66 -1.45 -8.22
C MET A 146 17.43 0.00 -7.76
N LEU A 147 17.06 0.90 -8.68
CA LEU A 147 16.72 2.28 -8.35
C LEU A 147 15.47 2.36 -7.45
N LEU A 148 14.46 1.53 -7.74
CA LEU A 148 13.26 1.43 -6.88
C LEU A 148 13.61 0.91 -5.48
N VAL A 149 14.42 -0.13 -5.38
CA VAL A 149 14.90 -0.67 -4.09
C VAL A 149 15.66 0.39 -3.32
N ARG A 150 16.56 1.12 -3.98
CA ARG A 150 17.30 2.23 -3.35
C ARG A 150 16.34 3.30 -2.81
N LEU A 151 15.34 3.71 -3.60
CA LEU A 151 14.31 4.65 -3.17
C LEU A 151 13.60 4.17 -1.91
N ILE A 152 13.11 2.93 -1.90
CA ILE A 152 12.37 2.35 -0.78
C ILE A 152 13.26 2.25 0.48
N ILE A 153 14.52 1.84 0.33
CA ILE A 153 15.47 1.76 1.46
C ILE A 153 15.70 3.14 2.08
N GLN A 154 15.91 4.18 1.26
CA GLN A 154 16.13 5.52 1.75
C GLN A 154 14.91 6.07 2.51
N ILE A 155 13.72 5.89 1.94
CA ILE A 155 12.46 6.29 2.58
C ILE A 155 12.27 5.52 3.89
N THR A 156 12.55 4.21 3.90
CA THR A 156 12.43 3.36 5.09
C THR A 156 13.36 3.80 6.21
N ARG A 157 14.62 4.13 5.91
CA ARG A 157 15.57 4.64 6.90
C ARG A 157 15.08 5.94 7.53
N LEU A 158 14.58 6.86 6.70
CA LEU A 158 14.06 8.13 7.18
C LEU A 158 12.78 7.94 8.00
N ALA A 159 11.86 7.11 7.53
CA ALA A 159 10.65 6.76 8.25
C ALA A 159 10.93 6.12 9.62
N LYS A 160 11.86 5.17 9.69
CA LYS A 160 12.28 4.59 10.95
C LYS A 160 12.81 5.65 11.92
N LYS A 161 13.66 6.55 11.46
CA LYS A 161 14.20 7.65 12.28
C LYS A 161 13.09 8.56 12.83
N GLN A 162 12.06 8.85 12.01
CA GLN A 162 10.97 9.76 12.41
C GLN A 162 9.92 9.09 13.29
N TYR A 163 9.63 7.81 13.07
CA TYR A 163 8.53 7.10 13.73
C TYR A 163 8.96 6.21 14.90
N LEU A 164 10.22 5.71 14.92
CA LEU A 164 10.69 4.80 15.96
C LEU A 164 11.65 5.46 16.97
N GLY A 165 12.33 6.53 16.58
CA GLY A 165 13.41 7.08 17.40
C GLY A 165 14.63 6.13 17.45
N SER A 166 15.34 6.10 18.60
CA SER A 166 16.61 5.38 18.77
C SER A 166 16.53 4.14 19.67
N GLU A 167 15.37 3.69 20.08
CA GLU A 167 15.22 2.56 21.03
C GLU A 167 15.02 1.21 20.31
N GLU A 168 15.95 0.27 20.49
CA GLU A 168 15.88 -1.10 19.89
C GLU A 168 14.62 -1.88 20.30
N VAL A 169 14.13 -1.70 21.53
CA VAL A 169 12.92 -2.38 22.02
C VAL A 169 11.67 -1.93 21.26
N ILE A 170 11.65 -0.67 20.85
CA ILE A 170 10.57 -0.11 20.01
C ILE A 170 10.63 -0.74 18.62
N GLU A 171 11.81 -0.89 18.05
CA GLU A 171 12.00 -1.49 16.73
C GLU A 171 11.53 -2.95 16.69
N GLU A 172 11.82 -3.78 17.70
CA GLU A 172 11.36 -5.18 17.75
C GLU A 172 9.84 -5.30 17.77
N LYS A 173 9.18 -4.51 18.62
CA LYS A 173 7.71 -4.51 18.72
C LYS A 173 7.05 -3.97 17.46
N PHE A 174 7.63 -2.96 16.86
CA PHE A 174 7.19 -2.40 15.60
C PHE A 174 7.33 -3.41 14.46
N ASN A 175 8.42 -4.15 14.44
CA ASN A 175 8.63 -5.25 13.49
C ASN A 175 7.57 -6.34 13.66
N LEU A 176 7.12 -6.61 14.87
CA LEU A 176 6.05 -7.58 15.10
C LEU A 176 4.73 -7.14 14.46
N VAL A 177 4.33 -5.86 14.61
CA VAL A 177 3.13 -5.32 13.95
C VAL A 177 3.26 -5.40 12.42
N ARG A 178 4.41 -5.03 11.88
CA ARG A 178 4.70 -5.09 10.44
C ARG A 178 4.64 -6.53 9.91
N GLN A 179 5.31 -7.49 10.58
CA GLN A 179 5.27 -8.90 10.20
C GLN A 179 3.84 -9.44 10.22
N TYR A 180 3.04 -9.05 11.22
CA TYR A 180 1.63 -9.40 11.27
C TYR A 180 0.86 -8.88 10.05
N ASN A 181 1.04 -7.60 9.70
CA ASN A 181 0.38 -6.98 8.55
C ASN A 181 0.78 -7.65 7.23
N LEU A 182 2.07 -8.01 7.07
CA LEU A 182 2.55 -8.78 5.91
C LEU A 182 1.91 -10.16 5.82
N LEU A 183 1.81 -10.87 6.94
CA LEU A 183 1.14 -12.17 6.97
C LEU A 183 -0.36 -12.06 6.65
N VAL A 184 -1.01 -10.98 7.10
CA VAL A 184 -2.40 -10.71 6.72
C VAL A 184 -2.52 -10.54 5.21
N GLU A 185 -1.62 -9.80 4.57
CA GLU A 185 -1.63 -9.65 3.10
C GLU A 185 -1.49 -10.98 2.35
N ILE A 186 -0.73 -11.92 2.91
CA ILE A 186 -0.55 -13.26 2.30
C ILE A 186 -1.77 -14.15 2.52
N HIS A 187 -2.39 -14.10 3.70
CA HIS A 187 -3.31 -15.14 4.16
C HIS A 187 -4.77 -14.70 4.37
N TYR A 188 -5.12 -13.42 4.15
CA TYR A 188 -6.45 -12.88 4.46
C TYR A 188 -7.61 -13.62 3.79
N CYS A 189 -7.38 -14.25 2.63
CA CYS A 189 -8.41 -15.05 1.96
C CYS A 189 -8.72 -16.38 2.69
N ASN A 190 -7.78 -16.92 3.47
CA ASN A 190 -7.89 -18.26 4.03
C ASN A 190 -7.89 -18.26 5.57
N ALA A 191 -7.54 -17.16 6.21
CA ALA A 191 -7.37 -17.08 7.65
C ALA A 191 -7.96 -15.78 8.21
N HIS A 192 -9.08 -15.88 8.92
CA HIS A 192 -9.83 -14.74 9.46
C HIS A 192 -9.65 -14.53 10.96
N GLN A 193 -8.81 -15.34 11.62
CA GLN A 193 -8.64 -15.32 13.07
C GLN A 193 -7.22 -14.93 13.47
N VAL A 194 -7.10 -14.07 14.47
CA VAL A 194 -5.83 -13.62 15.05
C VAL A 194 -4.92 -14.77 15.49
N GLN A 195 -5.53 -15.88 15.97
CA GLN A 195 -4.83 -17.08 16.42
C GLN A 195 -3.91 -17.67 15.35
N PHE A 196 -4.35 -17.71 14.09
CA PHE A 196 -3.57 -18.22 12.97
C PHE A 196 -2.26 -17.43 12.81
N TYR A 197 -2.36 -16.10 12.75
CA TYR A 197 -1.22 -15.21 12.57
C TYR A 197 -0.27 -15.21 13.79
N ALA A 198 -0.85 -15.26 14.97
CA ALA A 198 -0.08 -15.39 16.21
C ALA A 198 0.76 -16.67 16.22
N GLY A 199 0.18 -17.79 15.74
CA GLY A 199 0.90 -19.05 15.59
C GLY A 199 2.07 -18.95 14.63
N LEU A 200 1.89 -18.32 13.46
CA LEU A 200 2.98 -18.13 12.48
C LEU A 200 4.12 -17.26 13.03
N LEU A 201 3.79 -16.31 13.92
CA LEU A 201 4.76 -15.43 14.58
C LEU A 201 5.37 -16.03 15.85
N ASN A 202 5.00 -17.25 16.24
CA ASN A 202 5.40 -17.88 17.51
C ASN A 202 5.09 -16.99 18.74
N LYS A 203 3.94 -16.29 18.72
CA LYS A 203 3.47 -15.41 19.79
C LYS A 203 2.06 -15.80 20.21
N SER A 204 1.66 -15.41 21.42
CA SER A 204 0.27 -15.54 21.84
C SER A 204 -0.61 -14.43 21.22
N PRO A 205 -1.92 -14.67 20.98
CA PRO A 205 -2.84 -13.61 20.55
C PRO A 205 -2.86 -12.40 21.51
N LYS A 206 -2.66 -12.65 22.80
CA LYS A 206 -2.56 -11.61 23.83
C LYS A 206 -1.31 -10.74 23.61
N THR A 207 -0.18 -11.35 23.30
CA THR A 207 1.08 -10.63 22.98
C THR A 207 0.88 -9.74 21.75
N ILE A 208 0.27 -10.27 20.68
CA ILE A 208 -0.03 -9.50 19.47
C ILE A 208 -0.94 -8.30 19.83
N SER A 209 -2.06 -8.55 20.53
CA SER A 209 -3.01 -7.50 20.90
C SER A 209 -2.36 -6.40 21.76
N ASN A 210 -1.53 -6.77 22.73
CA ASN A 210 -0.82 -5.81 23.58
C ASN A 210 0.18 -4.97 22.76
N THR A 211 0.88 -5.58 21.80
CA THR A 211 1.79 -4.84 20.92
C THR A 211 1.01 -3.87 20.02
N PHE A 212 -0.09 -4.31 19.44
CA PHE A 212 -0.94 -3.45 18.61
C PHE A 212 -1.51 -2.26 19.40
N SER A 213 -1.93 -2.44 20.64
CA SER A 213 -2.44 -1.33 21.46
C SER A 213 -1.42 -0.22 21.74
N LEU A 214 -0.12 -0.54 21.66
CA LEU A 214 0.97 0.42 21.86
C LEU A 214 1.41 1.12 20.56
N TYR A 215 1.35 0.42 19.43
CA TYR A 215 1.99 0.87 18.18
C TYR A 215 1.02 0.99 17.01
N SER A 216 -0.24 0.67 17.16
CA SER A 216 -1.25 0.77 16.12
C SER A 216 -2.55 1.38 16.67
N LYS A 217 -3.24 2.16 15.84
CA LYS A 217 -4.58 2.66 16.15
C LYS A 217 -5.67 1.58 15.96
N LYS A 218 -5.31 0.44 15.37
CA LYS A 218 -6.22 -0.66 15.03
C LYS A 218 -5.87 -1.89 15.84
N THR A 219 -6.87 -2.72 16.11
CA THR A 219 -6.64 -4.05 16.69
C THR A 219 -6.17 -5.03 15.62
N PRO A 220 -5.49 -6.14 15.97
CA PRO A 220 -5.10 -7.17 15.01
C PRO A 220 -6.28 -7.71 14.19
N LEU A 221 -7.45 -7.89 14.82
CA LEU A 221 -8.65 -8.35 14.14
C LEU A 221 -9.17 -7.33 13.12
N GLN A 222 -9.14 -6.04 13.46
CA GLN A 222 -9.54 -4.98 12.54
C GLN A 222 -8.67 -4.96 11.28
N VAL A 223 -7.37 -5.20 11.40
CA VAL A 223 -6.48 -5.27 10.23
C VAL A 223 -6.89 -6.39 9.27
N ILE A 224 -7.19 -7.59 9.80
CA ILE A 224 -7.71 -8.70 8.98
C ILE A 224 -9.03 -8.30 8.30
N GLN A 225 -9.98 -7.79 9.08
CA GLN A 225 -11.31 -7.42 8.60
C GLN A 225 -11.25 -6.36 7.51
N GLU A 226 -10.47 -5.31 7.72
CA GLU A 226 -10.30 -4.24 6.74
C GLU A 226 -9.68 -4.75 5.44
N ARG A 227 -8.70 -5.65 5.53
CA ARG A 227 -8.08 -6.22 4.33
C ARG A 227 -9.06 -7.06 3.51
N ILE A 228 -9.89 -7.87 4.20
CA ILE A 228 -10.96 -8.65 3.56
C ILE A 228 -12.00 -7.73 2.91
N ILE A 229 -12.45 -6.70 3.62
CA ILE A 229 -13.44 -5.73 3.12
C ILE A 229 -12.91 -4.99 1.90
N LEU A 230 -11.66 -4.61 1.93
CA LEU A 230 -11.00 -3.93 0.82
C LEU A 230 -11.02 -4.80 -0.44
N GLU A 231 -10.64 -6.08 -0.33
CA GLU A 231 -10.69 -7.02 -1.44
C GLU A 231 -12.13 -7.31 -1.88
N ALA A 232 -13.06 -7.44 -0.93
CA ALA A 232 -14.47 -7.61 -1.23
C ALA A 232 -15.02 -6.43 -2.06
N LYS A 233 -14.76 -5.20 -1.64
CA LYS A 233 -15.13 -3.99 -2.40
C LYS A 233 -14.53 -4.03 -3.80
N ARG A 234 -13.23 -4.35 -3.93
CA ARG A 234 -12.55 -4.46 -5.22
C ARG A 234 -13.24 -5.46 -6.14
N LEU A 235 -13.54 -6.66 -5.65
CA LEU A 235 -14.20 -7.69 -6.42
C LEU A 235 -15.64 -7.32 -6.80
N LEU A 236 -16.37 -6.64 -5.91
CA LEU A 236 -17.73 -6.14 -6.16
C LEU A 236 -17.76 -5.06 -7.25
N TYR A 237 -16.75 -4.18 -7.27
CA TYR A 237 -16.70 -3.05 -8.21
C TYR A 237 -16.13 -3.42 -9.59
N TYR A 238 -15.14 -4.33 -9.64
CA TYR A 238 -14.31 -4.51 -10.85
C TYR A 238 -14.44 -5.89 -11.50
N THR A 239 -15.31 -6.77 -10.98
CA THR A 239 -15.51 -8.08 -11.56
C THR A 239 -16.98 -8.43 -11.68
N ASP A 240 -17.31 -9.28 -12.65
CA ASP A 240 -18.67 -9.83 -12.82
C ASP A 240 -18.97 -10.97 -11.84
N LYS A 241 -18.04 -11.29 -10.92
CA LYS A 241 -18.24 -12.37 -9.95
C LYS A 241 -19.50 -12.15 -9.12
N SER A 242 -20.28 -13.19 -8.98
CA SER A 242 -21.44 -13.21 -8.07
C SER A 242 -20.99 -13.04 -6.62
N ILE A 243 -21.91 -12.61 -5.75
CA ILE A 243 -21.65 -12.52 -4.29
C ILE A 243 -21.19 -13.86 -3.71
N LYS A 244 -21.71 -14.97 -4.25
CA LYS A 244 -21.32 -16.32 -3.85
C LYS A 244 -19.86 -16.63 -4.21
N GLU A 245 -19.45 -16.28 -5.42
CA GLU A 245 -18.06 -16.46 -5.87
C GLU A 245 -17.08 -15.57 -5.09
N ILE A 246 -17.51 -14.35 -4.76
CA ILE A 246 -16.71 -13.43 -3.93
C ILE A 246 -16.56 -13.97 -2.51
N ALA A 247 -17.66 -14.45 -1.89
CA ALA A 247 -17.63 -15.05 -0.57
C ALA A 247 -16.66 -16.23 -0.53
N HIS A 248 -16.78 -17.15 -1.49
CA HIS A 248 -15.91 -18.31 -1.59
C HIS A 248 -14.44 -17.93 -1.82
N HIS A 249 -14.19 -16.95 -2.71
CA HIS A 249 -12.83 -16.45 -2.97
C HIS A 249 -12.17 -15.87 -1.71
N LEU A 250 -12.97 -15.24 -0.85
CA LEU A 250 -12.52 -14.65 0.41
C LEU A 250 -12.54 -15.62 1.59
N GLY A 251 -12.71 -16.93 1.34
CA GLY A 251 -12.63 -17.98 2.36
C GLY A 251 -13.85 -18.11 3.25
N PHE A 252 -15.01 -17.58 2.85
CA PHE A 252 -16.27 -17.80 3.57
C PHE A 252 -16.96 -19.07 3.07
N GLU A 253 -17.43 -19.90 4.02
CA GLU A 253 -18.13 -21.15 3.70
C GLU A 253 -19.46 -20.90 3.00
N ASP A 254 -20.16 -19.82 3.38
CA ASP A 254 -21.45 -19.46 2.80
C ASP A 254 -21.61 -17.94 2.58
N THR A 255 -22.55 -17.60 1.67
CA THR A 255 -22.83 -16.22 1.28
C THR A 255 -23.51 -15.41 2.40
N ALA A 256 -24.27 -16.06 3.28
CA ALA A 256 -24.97 -15.39 4.37
C ALA A 256 -23.97 -14.90 5.44
N HIS A 257 -23.00 -15.75 5.76
CA HIS A 257 -21.91 -15.38 6.67
C HIS A 257 -21.08 -14.23 6.11
N PHE A 258 -20.69 -14.29 4.84
CA PHE A 258 -20.00 -13.17 4.18
C PHE A 258 -20.84 -11.89 4.19
N SER A 259 -22.14 -11.96 3.84
CA SER A 259 -23.00 -10.79 3.78
C SER A 259 -23.18 -10.12 5.15
N LYS A 260 -23.34 -10.95 6.20
CA LYS A 260 -23.38 -10.46 7.59
C LYS A 260 -22.08 -9.80 8.01
N PHE A 261 -20.93 -10.44 7.72
CA PHE A 261 -19.61 -9.90 7.99
C PHE A 261 -19.42 -8.54 7.28
N PHE A 262 -19.69 -8.49 5.97
CA PHE A 262 -19.55 -7.28 5.16
C PHE A 262 -20.44 -6.15 5.71
N LYS A 263 -21.71 -6.43 6.01
CA LYS A 263 -22.63 -5.44 6.58
C LYS A 263 -22.18 -4.94 7.95
N ASN A 264 -21.66 -5.81 8.81
CA ASN A 264 -21.15 -5.41 10.14
C ASN A 264 -19.95 -4.47 10.02
N CYS A 265 -19.07 -4.67 9.03
CA CYS A 265 -17.87 -3.86 8.85
C CYS A 265 -18.11 -2.57 8.06
N THR A 266 -19.11 -2.54 7.16
CA THR A 266 -19.32 -1.41 6.21
C THR A 266 -20.65 -0.69 6.38
N SER A 267 -21.57 -1.22 7.21
CA SER A 267 -22.98 -0.78 7.34
C SER A 267 -23.79 -0.94 6.06
N GLN A 268 -23.28 -1.57 5.01
CA GLN A 268 -23.92 -1.75 3.71
C GLN A 268 -24.05 -3.23 3.35
N ASN A 269 -25.05 -3.60 2.54
CA ASN A 269 -25.08 -4.97 2.02
C ASN A 269 -24.24 -5.07 0.75
N PRO A 270 -23.50 -6.18 0.54
CA PRO A 270 -22.71 -6.37 -0.67
C PRO A 270 -23.57 -6.36 -1.95
N SER A 271 -24.83 -6.80 -1.87
CA SER A 271 -25.78 -6.78 -2.98
C SER A 271 -26.17 -5.37 -3.42
N ASP A 272 -26.33 -4.45 -2.47
CA ASP A 272 -26.71 -3.08 -2.74
C ASP A 272 -25.55 -2.33 -3.38
N LEU A 273 -24.34 -2.56 -2.89
CA LEU A 273 -23.12 -2.01 -3.45
C LEU A 273 -22.93 -2.47 -4.92
N LYS A 274 -23.17 -3.75 -5.19
CA LYS A 274 -23.04 -4.31 -6.54
C LYS A 274 -24.07 -3.72 -7.53
N LYS A 275 -25.32 -3.47 -7.09
CA LYS A 275 -26.36 -2.84 -7.91
C LYS A 275 -26.02 -1.40 -8.30
N VAL A 276 -25.41 -0.63 -7.40
CA VAL A 276 -24.96 0.74 -7.68
C VAL A 276 -23.92 0.76 -8.80
N VAL A 277 -23.05 -0.24 -8.86
CA VAL A 277 -22.05 -0.38 -9.92
C VAL A 277 -22.68 -0.68 -11.27
N TYR A 278 -23.67 -1.58 -11.33
CA TYR A 278 -24.39 -1.91 -12.59
C TYR A 278 -25.26 -0.78 -13.12
N ASN A 279 -25.80 0.10 -12.26
CA ASN A 279 -26.65 1.22 -12.68
C ASN A 279 -25.84 2.46 -13.11
N ASN A 280 -24.53 2.49 -12.87
CA ASN A 280 -23.63 3.59 -13.22
C ASN A 280 -22.72 3.28 -14.42
N ASN A 281 -22.85 2.09 -15.02
CA ASN A 281 -22.25 1.68 -16.28
C ASN A 281 -23.30 1.62 -17.39
#